data_e20124307613baba0b0bffb58cf2d138
#
_entry.id   e20124307613baba0b0bffb58cf2d138
#
_cell.length_a   1.000
_cell.length_b   1.000
_cell.length_c   1.000
_cell.angle_alpha   90.00
_cell.angle_beta   90.00
_cell.angle_gamma   90.00
#
_symmetry.space_group_name_H-M   'P 1'
#
loop_
_entity.id
_entity.type
_entity.pdbx_description
1 polymer ?
#
loop_
_entity_poly.entity_id
_entity_poly.type
_entity_poly.pdbx_seq_one_letter_code
_entity_poly.pdbx_strand_id
1 'polypeptide(L)'
;MLIRHLYKQGCHITRETIIPIPTNNFYKIVKSLFLLYNRFVNFIHKGEFVMKVEALPVIEGVYNLQDYDKTYQTFDWSQVEKEFSWYETGKLNAAYEAIDKHANSTRKNKVALYYRDAQRNEKYTFKEMKEWSNKAANVLKQADVEKGDRVFIFMPRSPELYFALLGAVKLGAIVGPLFEAFMEGAVKDRLQDSDAKVLITTPELLSRVPVKDLPALKHILLVGGNVEEEGIQLDFLKRLEAANKEVEIEWVDRTDGMLLHYTSGSTGKPKGVLHVHNAMLQHYQTAKWVLDLKDDDVYWCTADPGWVTGTSYGIFGPWLAGATNVIVGGRFSPDAWYQALEDFGVTVWYSAPTAFRMLMGAGDDLVKRYDLSNLRHVLSVGEPLNPEVVRWGMKVFQKRIHDTWWMTETGGQTICNYPSMKIKPGSMGKPIPGVQAAIVDDQGQELPPYRMGNLAIKKGWPSMMHTIWNNKEKYESYFMPGDWYVSGDSAYMDEEGYFWFQGRIDDVIMTAGERVGPFEVESKLVEHPAVAEAGVIGKPDPVRGEIIKAFIALRDGYESSDELIEDIRQFVKKGLAAHAAPREIEFKDKLPKTRSGKIMRRVLKAWELDLPTGDLSTMED
;
A
#
# COMPACT_ATOMS: atom_id res chain seq x y z
N MET A 1 -20.20 47.48 22.78
CA MET A 1 -20.54 46.37 21.84
C MET A 1 -20.43 45.01 22.47
N LEU A 2 -19.32 44.72 23.18
CA LEU A 2 -19.04 43.40 23.84
C LEU A 2 -20.13 43.06 24.88
N ILE A 3 -20.51 43.98 25.73
CA ILE A 3 -21.54 43.77 26.77
C ILE A 3 -22.92 43.46 26.17
N ARG A 4 -23.27 44.02 25.01
CA ARG A 4 -24.53 43.71 24.30
C ARG A 4 -24.51 42.31 23.66
N HIS A 5 -23.33 41.79 23.33
CA HIS A 5 -23.17 40.45 22.74
C HIS A 5 -23.26 39.37 23.81
N LEU A 6 -22.66 39.60 25.00
CA LEU A 6 -22.74 38.68 26.14
C LEU A 6 -24.17 38.59 26.72
N TYR A 7 -24.95 39.69 26.68
CA TYR A 7 -26.36 39.71 27.10
C TYR A 7 -27.26 38.89 26.18
N LYS A 8 -26.93 38.75 24.90
CA LYS A 8 -27.67 37.90 23.95
C LYS A 8 -27.39 36.40 24.12
N GLN A 9 -26.39 36.03 24.87
CA GLN A 9 -26.00 34.63 25.14
C GLN A 9 -26.42 34.11 26.52
N GLY A 10 -27.35 34.80 27.23
CA GLY A 10 -27.94 34.28 28.44
C GLY A 10 -27.10 34.39 29.73
N CYS A 11 -26.03 35.17 29.75
CA CYS A 11 -25.27 35.45 30.98
C CYS A 11 -25.93 36.60 31.75
N HIS A 12 -26.62 36.29 32.86
CA HIS A 12 -27.14 37.31 33.79
C HIS A 12 -25.99 37.83 34.67
N ILE A 13 -25.59 39.10 34.45
CA ILE A 13 -24.72 39.84 35.36
C ILE A 13 -25.59 40.74 36.22
N THR A 14 -25.67 40.46 37.54
CA THR A 14 -26.40 41.30 38.50
C THR A 14 -25.54 42.52 38.92
N ARG A 15 -26.22 43.64 39.26
CA ARG A 15 -25.62 44.95 39.52
C ARG A 15 -24.70 45.05 40.78
N GLU A 16 -24.50 43.97 41.52
CA GLU A 16 -23.84 44.02 42.82
C GLU A 16 -22.38 43.55 42.85
N THR A 17 -21.76 43.30 41.69
CA THR A 17 -20.37 42.80 41.62
C THR A 17 -19.43 43.76 40.87
N ILE A 18 -19.47 45.07 41.13
CA ILE A 18 -18.47 45.98 40.60
C ILE A 18 -17.46 46.28 41.70
N ILE A 19 -16.37 45.53 41.72
CA ILE A 19 -15.15 45.88 42.48
C ILE A 19 -14.42 46.99 41.69
N PRO A 20 -14.06 48.13 42.28
CA PRO A 20 -13.32 49.16 41.54
C PRO A 20 -11.88 48.70 41.27
N ILE A 21 -11.60 48.41 40.00
CA ILE A 21 -10.23 48.09 39.53
C ILE A 21 -9.50 49.41 39.22
N PRO A 22 -8.27 49.61 39.73
CA PRO A 22 -7.47 50.79 39.38
C PRO A 22 -7.24 50.87 37.85
N THR A 23 -7.37 52.02 37.27
CA THR A 23 -7.36 52.31 35.80
C THR A 23 -6.16 51.71 35.04
N ASN A 24 -5.00 51.60 35.69
CA ASN A 24 -3.78 50.99 35.11
C ASN A 24 -3.83 49.48 34.94
N ASN A 25 -4.63 48.77 35.76
CA ASN A 25 -4.82 47.31 35.64
C ASN A 25 -5.92 46.95 34.63
N PHE A 26 -6.93 47.82 34.49
CA PHE A 26 -8.01 47.61 33.54
C PHE A 26 -7.50 47.57 32.09
N TYR A 27 -6.57 48.46 31.75
CA TYR A 27 -5.97 48.51 30.39
C TYR A 27 -5.10 47.28 30.12
N LYS A 28 -4.37 46.74 31.10
CA LYS A 28 -3.59 45.51 30.98
C LYS A 28 -4.50 44.27 30.81
N ILE A 29 -5.61 44.21 31.55
CA ILE A 29 -6.58 43.13 31.46
C ILE A 29 -7.30 43.15 30.12
N VAL A 30 -7.75 44.35 29.66
CA VAL A 30 -8.39 44.50 28.34
C VAL A 30 -7.40 44.18 27.20
N LYS A 31 -6.15 44.58 27.31
CA LYS A 31 -5.10 44.26 26.33
C LYS A 31 -4.79 42.74 26.30
N SER A 32 -4.76 42.11 27.47
CA SER A 32 -4.55 40.65 27.56
C SER A 32 -5.77 39.86 27.04
N LEU A 33 -6.98 40.32 27.33
CA LEU A 33 -8.23 39.72 26.78
C LEU A 33 -8.35 39.95 25.27
N PHE A 34 -7.91 41.13 24.77
CA PHE A 34 -7.88 41.39 23.33
C PHE A 34 -6.81 40.58 22.60
N LEU A 35 -5.66 40.34 23.23
CA LEU A 35 -4.63 39.45 22.72
C LEU A 35 -5.07 37.97 22.75
N LEU A 36 -5.76 37.55 23.82
CA LEU A 36 -6.39 36.25 23.92
C LEU A 36 -7.53 36.09 22.90
N TYR A 37 -8.38 37.11 22.74
CA TYR A 37 -9.45 37.13 21.73
C TYR A 37 -8.87 37.09 20.31
N ASN A 38 -7.85 37.89 20.00
CA ASN A 38 -7.21 37.83 18.67
C ASN A 38 -6.42 36.52 18.46
N ARG A 39 -5.84 35.92 19.47
CA ARG A 39 -5.30 34.55 19.40
C ARG A 39 -6.41 33.53 19.19
N PHE A 40 -7.55 33.67 19.87
CA PHE A 40 -8.71 32.78 19.74
C PHE A 40 -9.42 32.95 18.39
N VAL A 41 -9.58 34.18 17.89
CA VAL A 41 -10.14 34.47 16.57
C VAL A 41 -9.17 34.07 15.45
N ASN A 42 -7.88 34.28 15.60
CA ASN A 42 -6.88 33.73 14.68
C ASN A 42 -6.79 32.20 14.74
N PHE A 43 -7.05 31.59 15.89
CA PHE A 43 -7.15 30.14 16.07
C PHE A 43 -8.41 29.58 15.39
N ILE A 44 -9.54 30.27 15.48
CA ILE A 44 -10.80 29.90 14.80
C ILE A 44 -10.75 30.19 13.29
N HIS A 45 -10.10 31.28 12.86
CA HIS A 45 -9.95 31.62 11.43
C HIS A 45 -8.91 30.76 10.70
N LYS A 46 -8.04 30.05 11.43
CA LYS A 46 -7.05 29.14 10.84
C LYS A 46 -7.59 27.72 10.61
N GLY A 47 -8.81 27.41 10.96
CA GLY A 47 -9.42 26.07 10.71
C GLY A 47 -8.74 24.94 11.46
N GLU A 48 -7.97 25.21 12.53
CA GLU A 48 -7.16 24.24 13.24
C GLU A 48 -7.89 23.61 14.42
N PHE A 49 -8.90 22.78 14.16
CA PHE A 49 -9.29 21.73 15.10
C PHE A 49 -8.50 20.48 14.74
N VAL A 50 -7.18 20.52 14.89
CA VAL A 50 -6.37 19.30 14.79
C VAL A 50 -6.59 18.51 16.07
N MET A 51 -7.34 17.42 16.01
CA MET A 51 -7.41 16.46 17.12
C MET A 51 -5.98 16.01 17.43
N LYS A 52 -5.51 16.26 18.65
CA LYS A 52 -4.21 15.79 19.11
C LYS A 52 -4.27 14.26 19.19
N VAL A 53 -3.82 13.58 18.13
CA VAL A 53 -3.75 12.12 18.10
C VAL A 53 -2.71 11.67 19.12
N GLU A 54 -3.12 10.83 20.08
CA GLU A 54 -2.21 10.25 21.04
C GLU A 54 -1.26 9.28 20.34
N ALA A 55 0.03 9.56 20.44
CA ALA A 55 1.05 8.74 19.80
C ALA A 55 1.33 7.47 20.63
N LEU A 56 1.45 6.33 19.97
CA LEU A 56 1.92 5.10 20.57
C LEU A 56 3.45 5.18 20.76
N PRO A 57 3.97 4.88 21.96
CA PRO A 57 5.39 4.96 22.25
C PRO A 57 6.19 3.90 21.47
N VAL A 58 7.49 4.10 21.38
CA VAL A 58 8.43 3.09 20.90
C VAL A 58 8.38 1.88 21.85
N ILE A 59 8.30 0.68 21.28
CA ILE A 59 8.54 -0.55 22.03
C ILE A 59 10.05 -0.73 22.12
N GLU A 60 10.56 -1.00 23.30
CA GLU A 60 12.00 -1.19 23.51
C GLU A 60 12.54 -2.36 22.67
N GLY A 61 13.67 -2.16 21.99
CA GLY A 61 14.26 -3.17 21.11
C GLY A 61 15.46 -2.66 20.33
N VAL A 62 16.14 -3.58 19.66
CA VAL A 62 17.23 -3.27 18.73
C VAL A 62 16.67 -3.25 17.31
N TYR A 63 16.77 -2.12 16.63
CA TYR A 63 16.26 -1.90 15.28
C TYR A 63 17.38 -1.60 14.29
N ASN A 64 17.20 -1.95 13.02
CA ASN A 64 18.19 -1.65 11.98
C ASN A 64 18.32 -0.14 11.71
N LEU A 65 17.21 0.61 11.84
CA LEU A 65 17.22 2.07 11.84
C LEU A 65 17.10 2.56 13.30
N GLN A 66 18.22 2.92 13.92
CA GLN A 66 18.28 3.34 15.34
C GLN A 66 17.84 4.80 15.52
N ASP A 67 18.37 5.69 14.70
CA ASP A 67 18.19 7.15 14.78
C ASP A 67 17.72 7.66 13.42
N TYR A 68 16.41 7.87 13.32
CA TYR A 68 15.79 8.34 12.10
C TYR A 68 16.29 9.73 11.68
N ASP A 69 16.28 10.69 12.61
CA ASP A 69 16.57 12.09 12.29
C ASP A 69 18.00 12.27 11.80
N LYS A 70 18.96 11.61 12.46
CA LYS A 70 20.35 11.58 12.03
C LYS A 70 20.50 10.91 10.67
N THR A 71 19.89 9.72 10.48
CA THR A 71 19.99 8.99 9.23
C THR A 71 19.36 9.75 8.09
N TYR A 72 18.20 10.36 8.30
CA TYR A 72 17.52 11.18 7.27
C TYR A 72 18.40 12.34 6.76
N GLN A 73 19.19 12.94 7.64
CA GLN A 73 20.09 14.07 7.29
C GLN A 73 21.39 13.63 6.60
N THR A 74 21.87 12.41 6.85
CA THR A 74 23.22 11.98 6.43
C THR A 74 23.26 10.86 5.42
N PHE A 75 22.12 10.25 5.11
CA PHE A 75 22.06 9.13 4.20
C PHE A 75 22.12 9.56 2.74
N ASP A 76 22.88 8.76 1.97
CA ASP A 76 22.94 8.83 0.51
C ASP A 76 22.89 7.42 -0.07
N TRP A 77 22.18 7.26 -1.19
CA TRP A 77 21.99 5.95 -1.83
C TRP A 77 23.28 5.27 -2.27
N SER A 78 24.36 6.02 -2.52
CA SER A 78 25.68 5.46 -2.83
C SER A 78 26.25 4.58 -1.70
N GLN A 79 25.78 4.77 -0.46
CA GLN A 79 26.17 3.91 0.67
C GLN A 79 25.64 2.49 0.51
N VAL A 80 24.45 2.34 -0.11
CA VAL A 80 23.81 1.05 -0.34
C VAL A 80 24.38 0.34 -1.57
N GLU A 81 24.85 1.08 -2.56
CA GLU A 81 25.43 0.51 -3.79
C GLU A 81 26.59 -0.47 -3.51
N LYS A 82 27.35 -0.23 -2.44
CA LYS A 82 28.46 -1.08 -2.02
C LYS A 82 28.03 -2.50 -1.59
N GLU A 83 26.79 -2.69 -1.28
CA GLU A 83 26.23 -4.00 -0.91
C GLU A 83 25.95 -4.89 -2.13
N PHE A 84 26.03 -4.34 -3.34
CA PHE A 84 25.65 -5.01 -4.58
C PHE A 84 26.83 -5.25 -5.52
N SER A 85 26.72 -6.30 -6.35
CA SER A 85 27.77 -6.71 -7.27
C SER A 85 28.15 -5.64 -8.30
N TRP A 86 27.23 -4.76 -8.70
CA TRP A 86 27.56 -3.72 -9.68
C TRP A 86 28.57 -2.68 -9.19
N TYR A 87 28.71 -2.53 -7.89
CA TYR A 87 29.70 -1.62 -7.33
C TYR A 87 31.10 -1.94 -7.83
N GLU A 88 31.39 -3.24 -8.06
CA GLU A 88 32.66 -3.72 -8.58
C GLU A 88 32.63 -3.93 -10.09
N THR A 89 31.52 -4.41 -10.65
CA THR A 89 31.42 -4.90 -12.03
C THR A 89 30.77 -3.90 -12.99
N GLY A 90 30.01 -2.91 -12.49
CA GLY A 90 29.19 -1.99 -13.27
C GLY A 90 27.93 -2.63 -13.88
N LYS A 91 27.73 -3.94 -13.67
CA LYS A 91 26.58 -4.71 -14.17
C LYS A 91 25.94 -5.51 -13.04
N LEU A 92 24.65 -5.70 -13.12
CA LEU A 92 23.88 -6.38 -12.07
C LEU A 92 22.82 -7.31 -12.65
N ASN A 93 22.23 -8.14 -11.76
CA ASN A 93 21.00 -8.87 -12.03
C ASN A 93 20.24 -9.03 -10.71
N ALA A 94 18.98 -8.57 -10.65
CA ALA A 94 18.21 -8.58 -9.41
C ALA A 94 17.96 -9.98 -8.85
N ALA A 95 17.77 -10.99 -9.70
CA ALA A 95 17.60 -12.38 -9.25
C ALA A 95 18.90 -12.97 -8.68
N TYR A 96 20.05 -12.60 -9.26
CA TYR A 96 21.35 -12.98 -8.70
C TYR A 96 21.54 -12.40 -7.31
N GLU A 97 21.30 -11.10 -7.13
CA GLU A 97 21.47 -10.43 -5.84
C GLU A 97 20.53 -10.99 -4.77
N ALA A 98 19.28 -11.31 -5.15
CA ALA A 98 18.28 -11.82 -4.24
C ALA A 98 18.50 -13.29 -3.84
N ILE A 99 19.02 -14.14 -4.73
CA ILE A 99 19.10 -15.58 -4.52
C ILE A 99 20.53 -16.12 -4.66
N ASP A 100 21.16 -15.94 -5.82
CA ASP A 100 22.42 -16.61 -6.13
C ASP A 100 23.56 -16.17 -5.22
N LYS A 101 23.61 -14.90 -4.86
CA LYS A 101 24.55 -14.33 -3.91
C LYS A 101 24.48 -15.05 -2.55
N HIS A 102 23.28 -15.29 -2.04
CA HIS A 102 23.08 -16.04 -0.81
C HIS A 102 23.36 -17.54 -0.98
N ALA A 103 22.97 -18.13 -2.11
CA ALA A 103 23.28 -19.52 -2.43
C ALA A 103 24.79 -19.79 -2.53
N ASN A 104 25.58 -18.78 -2.87
CA ASN A 104 27.04 -18.84 -2.95
C ASN A 104 27.73 -18.39 -1.64
N SER A 105 26.99 -18.18 -0.56
CA SER A 105 27.49 -17.72 0.74
C SER A 105 27.24 -18.76 1.86
N THR A 106 27.50 -18.37 3.09
CA THR A 106 27.19 -19.18 4.29
C THR A 106 25.69 -19.46 4.43
N ARG A 107 24.82 -18.67 3.76
CA ARG A 107 23.36 -18.85 3.77
C ARG A 107 22.87 -19.93 2.79
N LYS A 108 23.73 -20.61 2.04
CA LYS A 108 23.33 -21.59 1.01
C LYS A 108 22.30 -22.63 1.48
N ASN A 109 22.41 -23.09 2.72
CA ASN A 109 21.54 -24.11 3.32
C ASN A 109 20.43 -23.50 4.19
N LYS A 110 20.36 -22.16 4.33
CA LYS A 110 19.26 -21.49 5.01
C LYS A 110 17.99 -21.61 4.16
N VAL A 111 16.85 -21.84 4.81
CA VAL A 111 15.55 -21.83 4.14
C VAL A 111 15.28 -20.43 3.61
N ALA A 112 15.09 -20.32 2.30
CA ALA A 112 14.71 -19.09 1.62
C ALA A 112 13.19 -18.98 1.48
N LEU A 113 12.49 -20.11 1.35
CA LEU A 113 11.06 -20.17 1.09
C LEU A 113 10.41 -21.31 1.87
N TYR A 114 9.36 -21.00 2.64
CA TYR A 114 8.34 -21.94 3.06
C TYR A 114 7.10 -21.75 2.19
N TYR A 115 6.54 -22.83 1.72
CA TYR A 115 5.30 -22.84 0.95
C TYR A 115 4.27 -23.78 1.57
N ARG A 116 3.00 -23.35 1.64
CA ARG A 116 1.88 -24.18 2.05
C ARG A 116 0.63 -23.83 1.25
N ASP A 117 -0.06 -24.86 0.78
CA ASP A 117 -1.45 -24.80 0.35
C ASP A 117 -2.24 -25.99 0.94
N ALA A 118 -3.43 -26.28 0.40
CA ALA A 118 -4.27 -27.38 0.89
C ALA A 118 -3.67 -28.79 0.63
N GLN A 119 -2.70 -28.91 -0.27
CA GLN A 119 -2.15 -30.19 -0.74
C GLN A 119 -0.65 -30.31 -0.50
N ARG A 120 0.08 -29.18 -0.44
CA ARG A 120 1.54 -29.11 -0.42
C ARG A 120 2.02 -28.37 0.83
N ASN A 121 3.11 -28.86 1.43
CA ASN A 121 3.85 -28.17 2.49
C ASN A 121 5.34 -28.39 2.22
N GLU A 122 6.00 -27.37 1.70
CA GLU A 122 7.32 -27.46 1.11
C GLU A 122 8.26 -26.39 1.65
N LYS A 123 9.53 -26.63 1.56
CA LYS A 123 10.57 -25.66 1.88
C LYS A 123 11.72 -25.74 0.89
N TYR A 124 12.32 -24.60 0.60
CA TYR A 124 13.44 -24.49 -0.32
C TYR A 124 14.53 -23.64 0.31
N THR A 125 15.77 -24.16 0.30
CA THR A 125 16.96 -23.40 0.69
C THR A 125 17.35 -22.39 -0.40
N PHE A 126 18.22 -21.42 -0.09
CA PHE A 126 18.76 -20.52 -1.12
C PHE A 126 19.43 -21.28 -2.25
N LYS A 127 20.14 -22.38 -1.94
CA LYS A 127 20.74 -23.26 -2.95
C LYS A 127 19.68 -23.87 -3.87
N GLU A 128 18.60 -24.41 -3.32
CA GLU A 128 17.52 -25.00 -4.10
C GLU A 128 16.76 -23.95 -4.91
N MET A 129 16.51 -22.77 -4.34
CA MET A 129 15.92 -21.64 -5.08
C MET A 129 16.79 -21.23 -6.28
N LYS A 130 18.13 -21.21 -6.12
CA LYS A 130 19.07 -20.99 -7.23
C LYS A 130 18.93 -22.08 -8.28
N GLU A 131 18.96 -23.36 -7.89
CA GLU A 131 18.89 -24.49 -8.81
C GLU A 131 17.57 -24.48 -9.61
N TRP A 132 16.42 -24.27 -8.93
CA TRP A 132 15.11 -24.25 -9.57
C TRP A 132 14.91 -23.02 -10.49
N SER A 133 15.35 -21.85 -10.07
CA SER A 133 15.30 -20.66 -10.92
C SER A 133 16.27 -20.73 -12.12
N ASN A 134 17.41 -21.41 -12.00
CA ASN A 134 18.31 -21.70 -13.11
C ASN A 134 17.64 -22.65 -14.13
N LYS A 135 16.97 -23.69 -13.64
CA LYS A 135 16.19 -24.59 -14.49
C LYS A 135 15.09 -23.85 -15.23
N ALA A 136 14.35 -22.98 -14.54
CA ALA A 136 13.31 -22.14 -15.15
C ALA A 136 13.90 -21.20 -16.22
N ALA A 137 15.06 -20.60 -15.96
CA ALA A 137 15.77 -19.79 -16.95
C ALA A 137 16.13 -20.60 -18.20
N ASN A 138 16.64 -21.84 -18.03
CA ASN A 138 16.94 -22.71 -19.15
C ASN A 138 15.70 -23.13 -19.96
N VAL A 139 14.56 -23.36 -19.29
CA VAL A 139 13.27 -23.61 -20.00
C VAL A 139 12.85 -22.38 -20.81
N LEU A 140 12.96 -21.19 -20.24
CA LEU A 140 12.66 -19.94 -20.94
C LEU A 140 13.63 -19.67 -22.11
N LYS A 141 14.91 -20.02 -21.95
CA LYS A 141 15.90 -19.93 -23.03
C LYS A 141 15.57 -20.88 -24.20
N GLN A 142 15.02 -22.09 -23.90
CA GLN A 142 14.50 -23.00 -24.93
C GLN A 142 13.22 -22.48 -25.60
N ALA A 143 12.49 -21.55 -24.98
CA ALA A 143 11.38 -20.81 -25.55
C ALA A 143 11.82 -19.48 -26.17
N ASP A 144 13.09 -19.38 -26.59
CA ASP A 144 13.72 -18.23 -27.25
C ASP A 144 13.58 -16.90 -26.49
N VAL A 145 13.53 -16.94 -25.15
CA VAL A 145 13.50 -15.72 -24.34
C VAL A 145 14.87 -15.08 -24.30
N GLU A 146 14.93 -13.83 -24.67
CA GLU A 146 16.11 -12.98 -24.69
C GLU A 146 15.93 -11.76 -23.79
N LYS A 147 17.03 -11.03 -23.51
CA LYS A 147 17.00 -9.77 -22.77
C LYS A 147 15.97 -8.80 -23.35
N GLY A 148 15.14 -8.24 -22.48
CA GLY A 148 14.10 -7.26 -22.85
C GLY A 148 12.80 -7.87 -23.35
N ASP A 149 12.72 -9.19 -23.56
CA ASP A 149 11.46 -9.87 -23.87
C ASP A 149 10.50 -9.82 -22.69
N ARG A 150 9.19 -9.79 -22.97
CA ARG A 150 8.16 -9.76 -21.94
C ARG A 150 7.66 -11.17 -21.67
N VAL A 151 7.91 -11.62 -20.43
CA VAL A 151 7.45 -12.91 -19.90
C VAL A 151 6.36 -12.63 -18.87
N PHE A 152 5.14 -13.08 -19.17
CA PHE A 152 4.02 -12.91 -18.26
C PHE A 152 3.74 -14.18 -17.48
N ILE A 153 3.31 -14.01 -16.22
CA ILE A 153 2.99 -15.11 -15.30
C ILE A 153 1.56 -14.90 -14.81
N PHE A 154 0.66 -15.83 -15.19
CA PHE A 154 -0.74 -15.79 -14.80
C PHE A 154 -1.12 -17.11 -14.14
N MET A 155 -0.87 -17.22 -12.84
CA MET A 155 -1.08 -18.45 -12.08
C MET A 155 -1.23 -18.15 -10.59
N PRO A 156 -1.83 -19.09 -9.82
CA PRO A 156 -1.85 -19.00 -8.36
C PRO A 156 -0.45 -18.96 -7.77
N ARG A 157 -0.35 -18.44 -6.55
CA ARG A 157 0.89 -18.47 -5.78
C ARG A 157 1.33 -19.91 -5.56
N SER A 158 2.45 -20.29 -6.13
CA SER A 158 3.11 -21.59 -5.96
C SER A 158 4.61 -21.43 -6.14
N PRO A 159 5.46 -22.36 -5.69
CA PRO A 159 6.91 -22.26 -5.86
C PRO A 159 7.33 -22.05 -7.32
N GLU A 160 6.61 -22.66 -8.25
CA GLU A 160 6.88 -22.57 -9.69
C GLU A 160 6.76 -21.13 -10.23
N LEU A 161 5.83 -20.33 -9.68
CA LEU A 161 5.71 -18.91 -10.00
C LEU A 161 7.02 -18.17 -9.69
N TYR A 162 7.57 -18.42 -8.50
CA TYR A 162 8.81 -17.76 -8.05
C TYR A 162 10.04 -18.25 -8.83
N PHE A 163 10.11 -19.54 -9.15
CA PHE A 163 11.15 -20.07 -10.02
C PHE A 163 11.12 -19.45 -11.40
N ALA A 164 9.92 -19.34 -11.98
CA ALA A 164 9.71 -18.76 -13.30
C ALA A 164 10.07 -17.26 -13.33
N LEU A 165 9.60 -16.49 -12.34
CA LEU A 165 9.88 -15.06 -12.22
C LEU A 165 11.39 -14.81 -12.11
N LEU A 166 12.05 -15.47 -11.16
CA LEU A 166 13.49 -15.36 -10.97
C LEU A 166 14.28 -15.83 -12.19
N GLY A 167 13.82 -16.93 -12.84
CA GLY A 167 14.44 -17.44 -14.07
C GLY A 167 14.36 -16.44 -15.23
N ALA A 168 13.23 -15.78 -15.42
CA ALA A 168 13.06 -14.75 -16.44
C ALA A 168 13.96 -13.52 -16.15
N VAL A 169 14.03 -13.08 -14.88
CA VAL A 169 14.90 -11.96 -14.49
C VAL A 169 16.37 -12.32 -14.69
N LYS A 170 16.80 -13.59 -14.47
CA LYS A 170 18.18 -14.06 -14.75
C LYS A 170 18.56 -13.91 -16.23
N LEU A 171 17.59 -14.00 -17.13
CA LEU A 171 17.80 -13.79 -18.58
C LEU A 171 17.68 -12.31 -19.01
N GLY A 172 17.51 -11.38 -18.06
CA GLY A 172 17.29 -9.97 -18.39
C GLY A 172 15.93 -9.69 -19.04
N ALA A 173 14.97 -10.62 -18.94
CA ALA A 173 13.62 -10.42 -19.43
C ALA A 173 12.81 -9.52 -18.51
N ILE A 174 11.80 -8.85 -19.06
CA ILE A 174 10.84 -8.03 -18.32
C ILE A 174 9.67 -8.90 -17.89
N VAL A 175 9.46 -9.04 -16.57
CA VAL A 175 8.40 -9.91 -16.06
C VAL A 175 7.13 -9.12 -15.74
N GLY A 176 5.99 -9.61 -16.27
CA GLY A 176 4.65 -9.08 -15.98
C GLY A 176 3.82 -10.10 -15.21
N PRO A 177 3.83 -10.09 -13.86
CA PRO A 177 2.93 -10.97 -13.12
C PRO A 177 1.50 -10.43 -13.15
N LEU A 178 0.54 -11.34 -13.35
CA LEU A 178 -0.90 -11.04 -13.38
C LEU A 178 -1.59 -11.64 -12.15
N PHE A 179 -2.53 -10.90 -11.60
CA PHE A 179 -3.34 -11.38 -10.50
C PHE A 179 -4.24 -12.55 -10.96
N GLU A 180 -4.20 -13.69 -10.27
CA GLU A 180 -4.88 -14.92 -10.65
C GLU A 180 -6.40 -14.76 -10.87
N ALA A 181 -7.00 -13.77 -10.26
CA ALA A 181 -8.44 -13.53 -10.35
C ALA A 181 -8.85 -12.67 -11.57
N PHE A 182 -7.92 -12.23 -12.42
CA PHE A 182 -8.29 -11.49 -13.63
C PHE A 182 -9.10 -12.36 -14.61
N MET A 183 -10.09 -11.72 -15.26
CA MET A 183 -10.90 -12.31 -16.30
C MET A 183 -10.31 -12.00 -17.69
N GLU A 184 -10.84 -12.63 -18.72
CA GLU A 184 -10.35 -12.59 -20.11
C GLU A 184 -9.99 -11.19 -20.61
N GLY A 185 -10.90 -10.21 -20.49
CA GLY A 185 -10.64 -8.83 -20.94
C GLY A 185 -9.43 -8.19 -20.26
N ALA A 186 -9.32 -8.38 -18.92
CA ALA A 186 -8.20 -7.84 -18.17
C ALA A 186 -6.86 -8.51 -18.52
N VAL A 187 -6.87 -9.82 -18.78
CA VAL A 187 -5.69 -10.57 -19.25
C VAL A 187 -5.30 -10.11 -20.64
N LYS A 188 -6.27 -10.03 -21.57
CA LYS A 188 -6.08 -9.58 -22.95
C LYS A 188 -5.38 -8.22 -23.03
N ASP A 189 -5.96 -7.23 -22.36
CA ASP A 189 -5.46 -5.85 -22.42
C ASP A 189 -3.97 -5.75 -22.03
N ARG A 190 -3.56 -6.50 -21.00
CA ARG A 190 -2.18 -6.46 -20.49
C ARG A 190 -1.19 -7.20 -21.39
N LEU A 191 -1.57 -8.39 -21.86
CA LEU A 191 -0.72 -9.19 -22.76
C LEU A 191 -0.57 -8.52 -24.12
N GLN A 192 -1.63 -7.87 -24.61
CA GLN A 192 -1.62 -7.17 -25.89
C GLN A 192 -0.79 -5.87 -25.82
N ASP A 193 -1.01 -5.03 -24.78
CA ASP A 193 -0.28 -3.76 -24.63
C ASP A 193 1.22 -3.97 -24.45
N SER A 194 1.60 -5.08 -23.79
CA SER A 194 3.01 -5.41 -23.55
C SER A 194 3.70 -6.14 -24.70
N ASP A 195 2.96 -6.60 -25.72
CA ASP A 195 3.48 -7.56 -26.71
C ASP A 195 4.15 -8.76 -26.01
N ALA A 196 3.42 -9.40 -25.08
CA ALA A 196 3.94 -10.53 -24.31
C ALA A 196 4.38 -11.67 -25.24
N LYS A 197 5.65 -12.10 -25.10
CA LYS A 197 6.24 -13.18 -25.93
C LYS A 197 5.97 -14.56 -25.34
N VAL A 198 6.04 -14.68 -24.03
CA VAL A 198 5.81 -15.93 -23.28
C VAL A 198 4.80 -15.71 -22.17
N LEU A 199 3.88 -16.65 -22.04
CA LEU A 199 2.95 -16.74 -20.92
C LEU A 199 3.20 -18.02 -20.13
N ILE A 200 3.31 -17.91 -18.81
CA ILE A 200 3.35 -19.04 -17.89
C ILE A 200 2.03 -19.06 -17.14
N THR A 201 1.27 -20.16 -17.24
CA THR A 201 -0.08 -20.23 -16.65
C THR A 201 -0.43 -21.66 -16.28
N THR A 202 -1.63 -21.88 -15.69
CA THR A 202 -2.17 -23.21 -15.46
C THR A 202 -3.23 -23.57 -16.51
N PRO A 203 -3.53 -24.86 -16.73
CA PRO A 203 -4.60 -25.26 -17.65
C PRO A 203 -5.96 -24.61 -17.33
N GLU A 204 -6.28 -24.42 -16.04
CA GLU A 204 -7.53 -23.81 -15.60
C GLU A 204 -7.61 -22.33 -16.02
N LEU A 205 -6.52 -21.58 -15.82
CA LEU A 205 -6.48 -20.16 -16.14
C LEU A 205 -6.28 -19.88 -17.63
N LEU A 206 -5.77 -20.85 -18.38
CA LEU A 206 -5.65 -20.74 -19.83
C LEU A 206 -6.99 -20.45 -20.52
N SER A 207 -8.10 -20.95 -19.95
CA SER A 207 -9.45 -20.67 -20.45
C SER A 207 -9.82 -19.18 -20.48
N ARG A 208 -9.09 -18.35 -19.72
CA ARG A 208 -9.25 -16.88 -19.68
C ARG A 208 -8.25 -16.13 -20.57
N VAL A 209 -7.49 -16.83 -21.40
CA VAL A 209 -6.47 -16.24 -22.28
C VAL A 209 -6.95 -16.32 -23.72
N PRO A 210 -7.30 -15.19 -24.35
CA PRO A 210 -7.76 -15.19 -25.75
C PRO A 210 -6.57 -15.26 -26.72
N VAL A 211 -5.95 -16.44 -26.79
CA VAL A 211 -4.68 -16.69 -27.54
C VAL A 211 -4.74 -16.20 -28.99
N LYS A 212 -5.91 -16.33 -29.63
CA LYS A 212 -6.09 -15.90 -31.02
C LYS A 212 -5.92 -14.39 -31.22
N ASP A 213 -6.13 -13.61 -30.17
CA ASP A 213 -6.04 -12.15 -30.18
C ASP A 213 -4.65 -11.63 -29.78
N LEU A 214 -3.69 -12.53 -29.53
CA LEU A 214 -2.37 -12.24 -28.98
C LEU A 214 -1.26 -12.66 -29.96
N PRO A 215 -1.07 -11.98 -31.09
CA PRO A 215 -0.14 -12.40 -32.14
C PRO A 215 1.34 -12.36 -31.71
N ALA A 216 1.70 -11.58 -30.71
CA ALA A 216 3.05 -11.54 -30.16
C ALA A 216 3.40 -12.77 -29.31
N LEU A 217 2.37 -13.49 -28.78
CA LEU A 217 2.56 -14.64 -27.92
C LEU A 217 3.08 -15.84 -28.71
N LYS A 218 4.30 -16.29 -28.39
CA LYS A 218 4.98 -17.39 -29.10
C LYS A 218 4.94 -18.70 -28.36
N HIS A 219 4.96 -18.65 -27.01
CA HIS A 219 4.93 -19.84 -26.16
C HIS A 219 4.03 -19.66 -24.96
N ILE A 220 3.32 -20.74 -24.62
CA ILE A 220 2.53 -20.85 -23.37
C ILE A 220 3.11 -22.03 -22.61
N LEU A 221 3.69 -21.75 -21.45
CA LEU A 221 4.25 -22.74 -20.53
C LEU A 221 3.19 -23.10 -19.49
N LEU A 222 2.71 -24.32 -19.52
CA LEU A 222 1.64 -24.81 -18.64
C LEU A 222 2.21 -25.48 -17.41
N VAL A 223 1.77 -25.03 -16.24
CA VAL A 223 2.15 -25.54 -14.94
C VAL A 223 1.02 -26.41 -14.38
N GLY A 224 1.28 -27.70 -14.23
CA GLY A 224 0.32 -28.68 -13.69
C GLY A 224 -0.55 -29.35 -14.75
N GLY A 225 -1.22 -30.44 -14.32
CA GLY A 225 -2.03 -31.27 -15.21
C GLY A 225 -1.21 -32.21 -16.11
N ASN A 226 -1.91 -33.04 -16.87
CA ASN A 226 -1.31 -33.83 -17.96
C ASN A 226 -1.32 -32.93 -19.21
N VAL A 227 -0.20 -32.26 -19.48
CA VAL A 227 -0.04 -31.37 -20.62
C VAL A 227 0.43 -32.17 -21.83
N GLU A 228 -0.39 -32.23 -22.86
CA GLU A 228 0.06 -32.64 -24.20
C GLU A 228 0.60 -31.39 -24.91
N GLU A 229 1.88 -31.44 -25.30
CA GLU A 229 2.50 -30.31 -26.00
C GLU A 229 1.93 -30.22 -27.42
N GLU A 230 1.23 -29.10 -27.70
CA GLU A 230 0.64 -28.83 -29.02
C GLU A 230 0.81 -27.35 -29.42
N GLY A 231 1.29 -27.13 -30.64
CA GLY A 231 1.50 -25.79 -31.17
C GLY A 231 2.46 -24.97 -30.31
N ILE A 232 1.92 -23.92 -29.68
CA ILE A 232 2.72 -23.04 -28.79
C ILE A 232 2.65 -23.43 -27.29
N GLN A 233 1.89 -24.50 -26.95
CA GLN A 233 1.73 -24.96 -25.58
C GLN A 233 2.78 -26.00 -25.22
N LEU A 234 3.49 -25.78 -24.11
CA LEU A 234 4.61 -26.59 -23.64
C LEU A 234 4.40 -26.95 -22.17
N ASP A 235 4.83 -28.15 -21.76
CA ASP A 235 4.78 -28.62 -20.37
C ASP A 235 5.94 -28.02 -19.57
N PHE A 236 5.64 -27.04 -18.71
CA PHE A 236 6.64 -26.36 -17.90
C PHE A 236 7.30 -27.31 -16.89
N LEU A 237 6.53 -28.14 -16.18
CA LEU A 237 7.06 -28.99 -15.13
C LEU A 237 7.98 -30.09 -15.68
N LYS A 238 7.56 -30.76 -16.75
CA LYS A 238 8.38 -31.77 -17.43
C LYS A 238 9.70 -31.18 -17.92
N ARG A 239 9.64 -29.99 -18.54
CA ARG A 239 10.81 -29.28 -19.01
C ARG A 239 11.70 -28.79 -17.87
N LEU A 240 11.08 -28.32 -16.78
CA LEU A 240 11.78 -27.86 -15.57
C LEU A 240 12.56 -29.02 -14.91
N GLU A 241 11.97 -30.23 -14.81
CA GLU A 241 12.66 -31.41 -14.29
C GLU A 241 13.87 -31.79 -15.11
N ALA A 242 13.76 -31.74 -16.45
CA ALA A 242 14.82 -32.12 -17.37
C ALA A 242 15.92 -31.05 -17.56
N ALA A 243 15.63 -29.80 -17.20
CA ALA A 243 16.53 -28.68 -17.43
C ALA A 243 17.81 -28.72 -16.59
N ASN A 244 18.89 -28.14 -17.13
CA ASN A 244 20.15 -27.98 -16.43
C ASN A 244 19.98 -27.05 -15.21
N LYS A 245 20.68 -27.37 -14.11
CA LYS A 245 20.76 -26.57 -12.89
C LYS A 245 21.70 -25.37 -12.99
N GLU A 246 22.51 -25.30 -14.01
CA GLU A 246 23.43 -24.19 -14.24
C GLU A 246 22.92 -23.36 -15.43
N VAL A 247 23.01 -22.04 -15.33
CA VAL A 247 22.66 -21.08 -16.38
C VAL A 247 23.66 -19.94 -16.37
N GLU A 248 23.99 -19.43 -17.53
CA GLU A 248 24.70 -18.18 -17.68
C GLU A 248 23.70 -17.03 -17.46
N ILE A 249 23.97 -16.20 -16.46
CA ILE A 249 23.12 -15.07 -16.08
C ILE A 249 23.40 -13.91 -17.04
N GLU A 250 22.36 -13.28 -17.55
CA GLU A 250 22.46 -12.04 -18.30
C GLU A 250 22.73 -10.86 -17.36
N TRP A 251 23.92 -10.31 -17.44
CA TRP A 251 24.33 -9.15 -16.67
C TRP A 251 23.91 -7.86 -17.37
N VAL A 252 23.03 -7.10 -16.73
CA VAL A 252 22.33 -5.97 -17.30
C VAL A 252 22.79 -4.64 -16.70
N ASP A 253 22.41 -3.54 -17.37
CA ASP A 253 22.55 -2.21 -16.82
C ASP A 253 21.46 -1.95 -15.75
N ARG A 254 21.77 -1.10 -14.79
CA ARG A 254 20.82 -0.75 -13.71
C ARG A 254 19.51 -0.16 -14.19
N THR A 255 19.49 0.40 -15.40
CA THR A 255 18.33 1.00 -16.08
C THR A 255 17.60 0.05 -17.02
N ASP A 256 18.06 -1.20 -17.18
CA ASP A 256 17.34 -2.20 -17.94
C ASP A 256 16.04 -2.61 -17.24
N GLY A 257 14.99 -2.86 -18.04
CA GLY A 257 13.66 -3.23 -17.55
C GLY A 257 13.68 -4.56 -16.79
N MET A 258 12.93 -4.62 -15.68
CA MET A 258 12.84 -5.80 -14.83
C MET A 258 11.39 -6.26 -14.63
N LEU A 259 10.52 -5.35 -14.23
CA LEU A 259 9.11 -5.65 -13.91
C LEU A 259 8.18 -4.69 -14.66
N LEU A 260 7.06 -5.24 -15.14
CA LEU A 260 5.99 -4.48 -15.78
C LEU A 260 4.68 -4.76 -15.06
N HIS A 261 4.29 -3.84 -14.16
CA HIS A 261 3.04 -3.91 -13.42
C HIS A 261 1.96 -3.06 -14.04
N TYR A 262 0.76 -3.61 -14.16
CA TYR A 262 -0.40 -2.89 -14.69
C TYR A 262 -1.30 -2.38 -13.57
N THR A 263 -1.60 -1.08 -13.59
CA THR A 263 -2.51 -0.44 -12.64
C THR A 263 -3.76 0.06 -13.37
N SER A 264 -4.90 0.10 -12.66
CA SER A 264 -6.12 0.72 -13.18
C SER A 264 -5.91 2.23 -13.35
N GLY A 265 -6.05 2.72 -14.58
CA GLY A 265 -6.03 4.16 -14.86
C GLY A 265 -7.38 4.82 -14.57
N SER A 266 -7.38 6.13 -14.29
CA SER A 266 -8.59 6.95 -14.21
C SER A 266 -9.37 7.00 -15.54
N THR A 267 -8.72 6.66 -16.65
CA THR A 267 -9.27 6.67 -18.01
C THR A 267 -9.85 5.34 -18.48
N GLY A 268 -9.93 4.32 -17.61
CA GLY A 268 -10.57 3.03 -17.88
C GLY A 268 -9.63 1.93 -18.38
N LYS A 269 -8.60 2.20 -19.20
CA LYS A 269 -7.62 1.17 -19.60
C LYS A 269 -6.48 1.07 -18.58
N PRO A 270 -5.96 -0.15 -18.31
CA PRO A 270 -4.79 -0.33 -17.47
C PRO A 270 -3.55 0.30 -18.12
N LYS A 271 -2.66 0.83 -17.27
CA LYS A 271 -1.36 1.39 -17.69
C LYS A 271 -0.23 0.53 -17.16
N GLY A 272 0.73 0.19 -17.99
CA GLY A 272 1.92 -0.57 -17.62
C GLY A 272 2.97 0.35 -16.98
N VAL A 273 3.35 0.06 -15.74
CA VAL A 273 4.41 0.77 -15.01
C VAL A 273 5.68 -0.06 -15.09
N LEU A 274 6.69 0.45 -15.79
CA LEU A 274 7.97 -0.24 -15.95
C LEU A 274 8.91 0.11 -14.81
N HIS A 275 9.42 -0.91 -14.13
CA HIS A 275 10.50 -0.82 -13.15
C HIS A 275 11.78 -1.45 -13.70
N VAL A 276 12.92 -0.88 -13.30
CA VAL A 276 14.25 -1.30 -13.71
C VAL A 276 15.00 -1.96 -12.55
N HIS A 277 16.09 -2.64 -12.85
CA HIS A 277 16.89 -3.35 -11.85
C HIS A 277 17.41 -2.45 -10.71
N ASN A 278 17.55 -1.14 -10.95
CA ASN A 278 17.95 -0.18 -9.91
C ASN A 278 17.00 -0.13 -8.70
N ALA A 279 15.74 -0.51 -8.88
CA ALA A 279 14.72 -0.49 -7.82
C ALA A 279 15.13 -1.32 -6.59
N MET A 280 15.95 -2.35 -6.78
CA MET A 280 16.36 -3.22 -5.68
C MET A 280 17.20 -2.53 -4.61
N LEU A 281 17.88 -1.40 -4.90
CA LEU A 281 18.53 -0.58 -3.87
C LEU A 281 17.55 -0.19 -2.78
N GLN A 282 16.40 0.35 -3.20
CA GLN A 282 15.37 0.79 -2.26
C GLN A 282 14.66 -0.39 -1.62
N HIS A 283 14.34 -1.45 -2.38
CA HIS A 283 13.74 -2.66 -1.83
C HIS A 283 14.60 -3.25 -0.70
N TYR A 284 15.91 -3.37 -0.91
CA TYR A 284 16.85 -3.84 0.10
C TYR A 284 16.88 -2.94 1.33
N GLN A 285 17.09 -1.64 1.13
CA GLN A 285 17.30 -0.72 2.23
C GLN A 285 16.03 -0.53 3.07
N THR A 286 14.86 -0.49 2.44
CA THR A 286 13.59 -0.39 3.16
C THR A 286 13.18 -1.71 3.81
N ALA A 287 13.53 -2.86 3.22
CA ALA A 287 13.39 -4.15 3.91
C ALA A 287 14.20 -4.18 5.22
N LYS A 288 15.38 -3.57 5.24
CA LYS A 288 16.16 -3.42 6.47
C LYS A 288 15.60 -2.39 7.45
N TRP A 289 15.09 -1.25 6.98
CA TRP A 289 14.68 -0.15 7.86
C TRP A 289 13.22 -0.20 8.29
N VAL A 290 12.31 -0.49 7.35
CA VAL A 290 10.86 -0.43 7.56
C VAL A 290 10.33 -1.78 7.98
N LEU A 291 10.66 -2.85 7.23
CA LEU A 291 10.34 -4.22 7.64
C LEU A 291 11.25 -4.68 8.78
N ASP A 292 12.35 -3.98 9.04
CA ASP A 292 13.35 -4.28 10.08
C ASP A 292 13.88 -5.71 9.99
N LEU A 293 14.03 -6.26 8.78
CA LEU A 293 14.41 -7.65 8.58
C LEU A 293 15.84 -7.91 9.05
N LYS A 294 15.98 -8.96 9.84
CA LYS A 294 17.23 -9.52 10.36
C LYS A 294 17.48 -10.89 9.74
N ASP A 295 18.67 -11.40 9.94
CA ASP A 295 19.08 -12.66 9.29
C ASP A 295 18.23 -13.86 9.74
N ASP A 296 17.77 -13.88 10.98
CA ASP A 296 16.97 -14.96 11.58
C ASP A 296 15.46 -14.81 11.40
N ASP A 297 15.00 -13.74 10.74
CA ASP A 297 13.58 -13.50 10.55
C ASP A 297 12.92 -14.48 9.58
N VAL A 298 11.71 -14.87 9.94
CA VAL A 298 10.73 -15.52 9.09
C VAL A 298 9.66 -14.49 8.73
N TYR A 299 9.63 -14.11 7.47
CA TYR A 299 8.83 -13.02 6.97
C TYR A 299 7.65 -13.50 6.13
N TRP A 300 6.49 -12.92 6.33
CA TRP A 300 5.31 -13.20 5.54
C TRP A 300 4.70 -11.93 4.96
N CYS A 301 4.77 -11.78 3.64
CA CYS A 301 3.98 -10.84 2.87
C CYS A 301 2.78 -11.55 2.27
N THR A 302 1.58 -11.06 2.58
CA THR A 302 0.34 -11.71 2.12
C THR A 302 -0.12 -11.23 0.74
N ALA A 303 0.54 -10.20 0.18
CA ALA A 303 0.21 -9.65 -1.12
C ALA A 303 0.52 -10.64 -2.26
N ASP A 304 -0.38 -10.69 -3.25
CA ASP A 304 -0.18 -11.48 -4.46
C ASP A 304 0.89 -10.83 -5.36
N PRO A 305 1.78 -11.61 -6.01
CA PRO A 305 2.78 -11.09 -6.95
C PRO A 305 2.21 -10.35 -8.16
N GLY A 306 0.94 -10.53 -8.51
CA GLY A 306 0.24 -9.72 -9.51
C GLY A 306 0.10 -8.24 -9.12
N TRP A 307 0.39 -7.90 -7.86
CA TRP A 307 0.51 -6.53 -7.34
C TRP A 307 1.97 -6.20 -7.02
N VAL A 308 2.33 -4.93 -7.18
CA VAL A 308 3.70 -4.46 -6.93
C VAL A 308 4.21 -4.81 -5.52
N THR A 309 3.36 -4.84 -4.51
CA THR A 309 3.73 -5.24 -3.15
C THR A 309 4.22 -6.68 -3.09
N GLY A 310 3.54 -7.58 -3.82
CA GLY A 310 3.92 -9.00 -3.87
C GLY A 310 5.26 -9.24 -4.56
N THR A 311 5.68 -8.38 -5.49
CA THR A 311 7.02 -8.46 -6.11
C THR A 311 8.06 -7.71 -5.30
N SER A 312 7.83 -6.42 -4.98
CA SER A 312 8.83 -5.59 -4.29
C SER A 312 9.15 -6.11 -2.88
N TYR A 313 8.12 -6.49 -2.10
CA TYR A 313 8.28 -6.94 -0.71
C TYR A 313 7.79 -8.37 -0.44
N GLY A 314 7.18 -9.04 -1.40
CA GLY A 314 6.95 -10.49 -1.33
C GLY A 314 8.09 -11.29 -1.96
N ILE A 315 8.95 -10.67 -2.79
CA ILE A 315 10.05 -11.33 -3.51
C ILE A 315 11.38 -10.62 -3.23
N PHE A 316 11.60 -9.43 -3.82
CA PHE A 316 12.93 -8.83 -3.87
C PHE A 316 13.40 -8.33 -2.51
N GLY A 317 12.64 -7.47 -1.81
CA GLY A 317 13.06 -6.90 -0.53
C GLY A 317 13.55 -7.92 0.49
N PRO A 318 12.74 -8.92 0.86
CA PRO A 318 13.15 -9.90 1.86
C PRO A 318 14.28 -10.82 1.40
N TRP A 319 14.29 -11.27 0.14
CA TRP A 319 15.39 -12.12 -0.32
C TRP A 319 16.69 -11.35 -0.52
N LEU A 320 16.64 -10.08 -0.94
CA LEU A 320 17.83 -9.21 -0.93
C LEU A 320 18.42 -9.08 0.48
N ALA A 321 17.58 -9.00 1.51
CA ALA A 321 18.00 -8.99 2.91
C ALA A 321 18.44 -10.37 3.44
N GLY A 322 18.22 -11.44 2.68
CA GLY A 322 18.53 -12.82 3.06
C GLY A 322 17.57 -13.44 4.07
N ALA A 323 16.35 -12.90 4.21
CA ALA A 323 15.31 -13.42 5.09
C ALA A 323 14.63 -14.68 4.52
N THR A 324 13.98 -15.44 5.39
CA THR A 324 13.14 -16.58 5.02
C THR A 324 11.74 -16.05 4.69
N ASN A 325 11.24 -16.32 3.49
CA ASN A 325 9.87 -15.97 3.09
C ASN A 325 8.88 -17.10 3.38
N VAL A 326 7.65 -16.72 3.74
CA VAL A 326 6.51 -17.62 3.83
C VAL A 326 5.51 -17.26 2.72
N ILE A 327 5.06 -18.26 2.00
CA ILE A 327 4.01 -18.16 0.99
C ILE A 327 2.90 -19.14 1.34
N VAL A 328 1.68 -18.62 1.49
CA VAL A 328 0.48 -19.43 1.74
C VAL A 328 -0.44 -19.29 0.53
N GLY A 329 -0.71 -20.42 -0.11
CA GLY A 329 -1.67 -20.54 -1.20
C GLY A 329 -3.11 -20.62 -0.70
N GLY A 330 -4.06 -20.52 -1.63
CA GLY A 330 -5.48 -20.63 -1.32
C GLY A 330 -6.14 -19.33 -0.86
N ARG A 331 -7.41 -19.45 -0.49
CA ARG A 331 -8.24 -18.30 -0.07
C ARG A 331 -7.97 -17.90 1.37
N PHE A 332 -8.24 -16.64 1.70
CA PHE A 332 -8.19 -16.12 3.07
C PHE A 332 -9.13 -16.91 4.00
N SER A 333 -8.59 -17.29 5.15
CA SER A 333 -9.33 -17.82 6.29
C SER A 333 -8.62 -17.35 7.57
N PRO A 334 -9.32 -16.78 8.55
CA PRO A 334 -8.71 -16.34 9.80
C PRO A 334 -7.94 -17.45 10.51
N ASP A 335 -8.55 -18.65 10.65
CA ASP A 335 -7.90 -19.81 11.29
C ASP A 335 -6.64 -20.25 10.52
N ALA A 336 -6.72 -20.39 9.18
CA ALA A 336 -5.58 -20.82 8.37
C ALA A 336 -4.42 -19.79 8.43
N TRP A 337 -4.73 -18.50 8.55
CA TRP A 337 -3.71 -17.47 8.66
C TRP A 337 -3.03 -17.46 10.03
N TYR A 338 -3.79 -17.56 11.12
CA TYR A 338 -3.19 -17.68 12.46
C TYR A 338 -2.38 -18.98 12.59
N GLN A 339 -2.88 -20.07 12.03
CA GLN A 339 -2.13 -21.34 11.99
C GLN A 339 -0.81 -21.22 11.20
N ALA A 340 -0.79 -20.45 10.10
CA ALA A 340 0.45 -20.22 9.34
C ALA A 340 1.44 -19.36 10.12
N LEU A 341 0.97 -18.31 10.83
CA LEU A 341 1.82 -17.49 11.70
C LEU A 341 2.51 -18.34 12.79
N GLU A 342 1.76 -19.24 13.43
CA GLU A 342 2.27 -20.15 14.44
C GLU A 342 3.23 -21.20 13.86
N ASP A 343 2.78 -22.00 12.88
CA ASP A 343 3.52 -23.15 12.36
C ASP A 343 4.85 -22.79 11.72
N PHE A 344 4.91 -21.65 11.04
CA PHE A 344 6.14 -21.14 10.44
C PHE A 344 6.96 -20.27 11.38
N GLY A 345 6.44 -19.95 12.57
CA GLY A 345 7.09 -19.08 13.51
C GLY A 345 7.35 -17.69 12.94
N VAL A 346 6.36 -17.13 12.24
CA VAL A 346 6.50 -15.84 11.55
C VAL A 346 6.88 -14.73 12.55
N THR A 347 7.96 -14.03 12.24
CA THR A 347 8.48 -12.94 13.10
C THR A 347 8.08 -11.56 12.60
N VAL A 348 7.96 -11.39 11.28
CA VAL A 348 7.57 -10.13 10.64
C VAL A 348 6.43 -10.40 9.65
N TRP A 349 5.33 -9.67 9.81
CA TRP A 349 4.12 -9.86 9.02
C TRP A 349 3.68 -8.58 8.32
N TYR A 350 3.53 -8.63 6.99
CA TYR A 350 3.16 -7.51 6.13
C TYR A 350 1.89 -7.82 5.35
N SER A 351 0.81 -7.10 5.63
CA SER A 351 -0.51 -7.40 5.09
C SER A 351 -1.33 -6.14 4.78
N ALA A 352 -2.50 -6.32 4.17
CA ALA A 352 -3.40 -5.22 3.85
C ALA A 352 -4.32 -4.85 5.03
N PRO A 353 -4.75 -3.58 5.19
CA PRO A 353 -5.75 -3.17 6.18
C PRO A 353 -7.02 -3.98 6.13
N THR A 354 -7.50 -4.33 4.93
CA THR A 354 -8.68 -5.18 4.75
C THR A 354 -8.53 -6.53 5.43
N ALA A 355 -7.36 -7.19 5.30
CA ALA A 355 -7.12 -8.47 5.97
C ALA A 355 -7.19 -8.32 7.50
N PHE A 356 -6.61 -7.26 8.06
CA PHE A 356 -6.73 -6.97 9.49
C PHE A 356 -8.18 -6.71 9.91
N ARG A 357 -8.97 -5.97 9.12
CA ARG A 357 -10.42 -5.78 9.42
C ARG A 357 -11.20 -7.09 9.39
N MET A 358 -10.88 -8.00 8.46
CA MET A 358 -11.49 -9.33 8.42
C MET A 358 -11.12 -10.17 9.66
N LEU A 359 -9.89 -10.08 10.15
CA LEU A 359 -9.47 -10.71 11.40
C LEU A 359 -10.15 -10.10 12.63
N MET A 360 -10.32 -8.78 12.66
CA MET A 360 -11.12 -8.08 13.69
C MET A 360 -12.57 -8.60 13.70
N GLY A 361 -13.17 -8.75 12.53
CA GLY A 361 -14.54 -9.30 12.36
C GLY A 361 -14.68 -10.74 12.83
N ALA A 362 -13.62 -11.55 12.75
CA ALA A 362 -13.61 -12.93 13.25
C ALA A 362 -13.57 -13.04 14.78
N GLY A 363 -13.33 -11.94 15.48
CA GLY A 363 -13.35 -11.84 16.94
C GLY A 363 -11.99 -12.02 17.61
N ASP A 364 -11.79 -11.28 18.71
CA ASP A 364 -10.53 -11.22 19.46
C ASP A 364 -10.15 -12.53 20.16
N ASP A 365 -11.10 -13.45 20.36
CA ASP A 365 -10.85 -14.73 21.04
C ASP A 365 -10.22 -15.77 20.13
N LEU A 366 -10.37 -15.63 18.82
CA LEU A 366 -9.81 -16.57 17.86
C LEU A 366 -8.29 -16.62 17.94
N VAL A 367 -7.63 -15.47 17.98
CA VAL A 367 -6.15 -15.38 18.04
C VAL A 367 -5.57 -16.09 19.27
N LYS A 368 -6.32 -16.16 20.39
CA LYS A 368 -5.85 -16.80 21.65
C LYS A 368 -5.64 -18.30 21.54
N ARG A 369 -6.09 -18.91 20.44
CA ARG A 369 -5.91 -20.35 20.17
C ARG A 369 -4.54 -20.68 19.58
N TYR A 370 -3.77 -19.65 19.20
CA TYR A 370 -2.52 -19.77 18.47
C TYR A 370 -1.36 -19.11 19.22
N ASP A 371 -0.18 -19.72 19.18
CA ASP A 371 1.04 -19.12 19.74
C ASP A 371 1.71 -18.17 18.73
N LEU A 372 1.51 -16.89 18.92
CA LEU A 372 2.12 -15.84 18.11
C LEU A 372 3.31 -15.17 18.83
N SER A 373 3.94 -15.83 19.80
CA SER A 373 5.05 -15.27 20.61
C SER A 373 6.27 -14.88 19.76
N ASN A 374 6.47 -15.53 18.61
CA ASN A 374 7.53 -15.19 17.66
C ASN A 374 7.27 -13.87 16.89
N LEU A 375 6.00 -13.45 16.77
CA LEU A 375 5.64 -12.26 16.01
C LEU A 375 6.18 -11.00 16.71
N ARG A 376 7.17 -10.34 16.09
CA ARG A 376 7.81 -9.16 16.64
C ARG A 376 7.41 -7.85 15.96
N HIS A 377 7.03 -7.89 14.67
CA HIS A 377 6.75 -6.71 13.86
C HIS A 377 5.59 -6.95 12.90
N VAL A 378 4.65 -5.99 12.85
CA VAL A 378 3.46 -6.04 12.00
C VAL A 378 3.35 -4.75 11.20
N LEU A 379 3.13 -4.88 9.89
CA LEU A 379 3.03 -3.74 8.99
C LEU A 379 1.80 -3.85 8.08
N SER A 380 1.40 -2.70 7.55
CA SER A 380 0.25 -2.56 6.65
C SER A 380 0.61 -1.83 5.37
N VAL A 381 -0.09 -2.17 4.27
CA VAL A 381 0.16 -1.65 2.93
C VAL A 381 -1.07 -1.72 2.02
N GLY A 382 -1.09 -0.87 1.00
CA GLY A 382 -2.00 -0.95 -0.16
C GLY A 382 -3.29 -0.17 -0.02
N GLU A 383 -3.68 0.14 1.22
CA GLU A 383 -4.84 0.96 1.56
C GLU A 383 -4.50 1.86 2.74
N PRO A 384 -5.21 2.96 2.95
CA PRO A 384 -5.05 3.74 4.17
C PRO A 384 -5.40 2.91 5.42
N LEU A 385 -4.55 2.99 6.44
CA LEU A 385 -4.74 2.25 7.70
C LEU A 385 -5.54 3.06 8.71
N ASN A 386 -6.74 2.58 9.04
CA ASN A 386 -7.57 3.23 10.04
C ASN A 386 -6.91 3.20 11.43
N PRO A 387 -7.00 4.29 12.23
CA PRO A 387 -6.48 4.33 13.60
C PRO A 387 -6.97 3.19 14.48
N GLU A 388 -8.21 2.74 14.27
CA GLU A 388 -8.83 1.65 15.02
C GLU A 388 -8.10 0.32 14.82
N VAL A 389 -7.66 0.02 13.60
CA VAL A 389 -6.87 -1.19 13.30
C VAL A 389 -5.53 -1.16 14.04
N VAL A 390 -4.89 0.00 14.15
CA VAL A 390 -3.63 0.17 14.90
C VAL A 390 -3.85 -0.10 16.39
N ARG A 391 -4.94 0.45 16.98
CA ARG A 391 -5.31 0.21 18.38
C ARG A 391 -5.66 -1.26 18.64
N TRP A 392 -6.37 -1.88 17.71
CA TRP A 392 -6.69 -3.30 17.77
C TRP A 392 -5.42 -4.17 17.76
N GLY A 393 -4.43 -3.88 16.92
CA GLY A 393 -3.15 -4.57 16.91
C GLY A 393 -2.43 -4.52 18.26
N MET A 394 -2.47 -3.36 18.94
CA MET A 394 -1.95 -3.23 20.31
C MET A 394 -2.72 -4.08 21.32
N LYS A 395 -4.04 -4.14 21.20
CA LYS A 395 -4.91 -4.93 22.10
C LYS A 395 -4.69 -6.44 21.92
N VAL A 396 -4.65 -6.91 20.66
CA VAL A 396 -4.74 -8.33 20.33
C VAL A 396 -3.35 -8.98 20.17
N PHE A 397 -2.44 -8.33 19.47
CA PHE A 397 -1.07 -8.84 19.24
C PHE A 397 -0.05 -8.26 20.23
N GLN A 398 -0.40 -7.21 20.98
CA GLN A 398 0.54 -6.39 21.75
C GLN A 398 1.65 -5.82 20.85
N LYS A 399 1.33 -5.57 19.60
CA LYS A 399 2.23 -5.02 18.56
C LYS A 399 1.56 -3.82 17.90
N ARG A 400 2.37 -2.82 17.58
CA ARG A 400 1.94 -1.69 16.76
C ARG A 400 1.85 -2.16 15.30
N ILE A 401 0.75 -1.86 14.60
CA ILE A 401 0.66 -2.07 13.15
C ILE A 401 1.21 -0.80 12.49
N HIS A 402 2.28 -0.95 11.70
CA HIS A 402 3.01 0.15 11.06
C HIS A 402 2.48 0.37 9.66
N ASP A 403 1.84 1.50 9.42
CA ASP A 403 1.42 1.87 8.07
C ASP A 403 2.61 2.25 7.19
N THR A 404 2.51 1.90 5.90
CA THR A 404 3.50 2.23 4.87
C THR A 404 2.79 2.76 3.64
N TRP A 405 3.07 3.99 3.28
CA TRP A 405 2.53 4.58 2.06
C TRP A 405 3.54 4.50 0.92
N TRP A 406 3.09 3.95 -0.17
CA TRP A 406 3.76 3.88 -1.46
C TRP A 406 2.78 3.31 -2.50
N MET A 407 3.15 3.34 -3.77
CA MET A 407 2.28 2.92 -4.86
C MET A 407 3.10 2.26 -5.97
N THR A 408 2.42 1.73 -6.99
CA THR A 408 3.11 1.06 -8.11
C THR A 408 4.10 2.00 -8.77
N GLU A 409 3.73 3.26 -8.97
CA GLU A 409 4.57 4.27 -9.61
C GLU A 409 5.81 4.64 -8.78
N THR A 410 5.75 4.54 -7.45
CA THR A 410 6.93 4.75 -6.61
C THR A 410 7.83 3.52 -6.54
N GLY A 411 7.30 2.33 -6.85
CA GLY A 411 8.02 1.06 -6.94
C GLY A 411 8.44 0.46 -5.60
N GLY A 412 8.53 1.27 -4.56
CA GLY A 412 8.90 0.88 -3.21
C GLY A 412 8.39 1.84 -2.15
N GLN A 413 8.58 1.49 -0.90
CA GLN A 413 8.20 2.27 0.27
C GLN A 413 8.86 3.66 0.25
N THR A 414 8.07 4.69 0.52
CA THR A 414 8.51 6.10 0.46
C THR A 414 8.16 6.89 1.71
N ILE A 415 6.97 6.70 2.31
CA ILE A 415 6.57 7.31 3.57
C ILE A 415 6.09 6.19 4.49
N CYS A 416 6.72 6.04 5.65
CA CYS A 416 6.52 4.86 6.49
C CYS A 416 6.57 5.19 7.98
N ASN A 417 5.94 4.33 8.78
CA ASN A 417 6.19 4.25 10.21
C ASN A 417 7.34 3.28 10.48
N TYR A 418 8.22 3.63 11.40
CA TYR A 418 9.41 2.84 11.74
C TYR A 418 9.28 2.23 13.14
N PRO A 419 9.84 1.03 13.36
CA PRO A 419 9.77 0.41 14.68
C PRO A 419 10.52 1.20 15.77
N SER A 420 11.57 1.95 15.41
CA SER A 420 12.35 2.79 16.32
C SER A 420 11.70 4.15 16.66
N MET A 421 10.56 4.47 16.08
CA MET A 421 9.88 5.75 16.27
C MET A 421 8.50 5.57 16.91
N LYS A 422 7.98 6.63 17.57
CA LYS A 422 6.57 6.68 17.96
C LYS A 422 5.67 6.65 16.73
N ILE A 423 4.50 6.05 16.84
CA ILE A 423 3.50 5.99 15.79
C ILE A 423 2.32 6.88 16.17
N LYS A 424 1.84 7.68 15.25
CA LYS A 424 0.56 8.39 15.36
C LYS A 424 -0.49 7.59 14.59
N PRO A 425 -1.44 6.90 15.24
CA PRO A 425 -2.45 6.10 14.56
C PRO A 425 -3.22 6.89 13.49
N GLY A 426 -3.27 6.38 12.26
CA GLY A 426 -3.86 7.05 11.10
C GLY A 426 -2.87 7.86 10.26
N SER A 427 -1.63 8.04 10.73
CA SER A 427 -0.56 8.67 9.97
C SER A 427 0.17 7.63 9.10
N MET A 428 0.52 8.01 7.87
CA MET A 428 1.40 7.24 7.00
C MET A 428 2.85 7.15 7.51
N GLY A 429 3.22 7.95 8.51
CA GLY A 429 4.58 8.06 9.03
C GLY A 429 5.38 9.20 8.43
N LYS A 430 6.67 8.98 8.26
CA LYS A 430 7.65 9.97 7.73
C LYS A 430 8.34 9.44 6.48
N PRO A 431 8.89 10.33 5.61
CA PRO A 431 9.64 9.90 4.44
C PRO A 431 10.82 9.00 4.79
N ILE A 432 11.16 8.05 3.93
CA ILE A 432 12.38 7.26 4.13
C ILE A 432 13.62 8.13 3.93
N PRO A 433 14.73 7.88 4.65
CA PRO A 433 15.98 8.56 4.37
C PRO A 433 16.38 8.41 2.89
N GLY A 434 16.82 9.50 2.27
CA GLY A 434 17.13 9.56 0.84
C GLY A 434 15.92 9.83 -0.08
N VAL A 435 14.73 10.06 0.48
CA VAL A 435 13.52 10.49 -0.24
C VAL A 435 12.99 11.78 0.36
N GLN A 436 12.84 12.81 -0.44
CA GLN A 436 12.20 14.05 -0.05
C GLN A 436 10.72 14.02 -0.44
N ALA A 437 9.82 14.18 0.53
CA ALA A 437 8.39 14.32 0.30
C ALA A 437 7.88 15.64 0.86
N ALA A 438 6.86 16.21 0.22
CA ALA A 438 6.21 17.45 0.63
C ALA A 438 4.72 17.43 0.29
N ILE A 439 3.97 18.34 0.90
CA ILE A 439 2.64 18.71 0.47
C ILE A 439 2.76 19.98 -0.37
N VAL A 440 2.28 19.93 -1.61
CA VAL A 440 2.41 21.06 -2.54
C VAL A 440 1.04 21.54 -3.04
N ASP A 441 0.97 22.80 -3.45
CA ASP A 441 -0.17 23.34 -4.17
C ASP A 441 -0.17 22.93 -5.65
N ASP A 442 -1.15 23.42 -6.42
CA ASP A 442 -1.27 23.12 -7.85
C ASP A 442 -0.15 23.78 -8.70
N GLN A 443 0.66 24.64 -8.14
CA GLN A 443 1.83 25.27 -8.75
C GLN A 443 3.16 24.62 -8.34
N GLY A 444 3.11 23.57 -7.48
CA GLY A 444 4.29 22.87 -6.98
C GLY A 444 5.02 23.60 -5.84
N GLN A 445 4.35 24.59 -5.19
CA GLN A 445 4.91 25.27 -4.01
C GLN A 445 4.59 24.47 -2.75
N GLU A 446 5.58 24.30 -1.87
CA GLU A 446 5.39 23.59 -0.60
C GLU A 446 4.43 24.34 0.32
N LEU A 447 3.49 23.60 0.91
CA LEU A 447 2.51 24.11 1.85
C LEU A 447 3.00 23.95 3.30
N PRO A 448 2.65 24.89 4.19
CA PRO A 448 2.99 24.77 5.61
C PRO A 448 2.23 23.61 6.27
N PRO A 449 2.66 23.17 7.49
CA PRO A 449 1.97 22.13 8.25
C PRO A 449 0.46 22.37 8.37
N TYR A 450 -0.30 21.25 8.40
CA TYR A 450 -1.76 21.19 8.50
C TYR A 450 -2.53 21.79 7.31
N ARG A 451 -1.84 22.15 6.22
CA ARG A 451 -2.51 22.55 4.98
C ARG A 451 -2.63 21.34 4.05
N MET A 452 -3.87 21.04 3.66
CA MET A 452 -4.17 20.00 2.70
C MET A 452 -3.73 20.41 1.29
N GLY A 453 -3.06 19.50 0.59
CA GLY A 453 -2.60 19.71 -0.78
C GLY A 453 -2.24 18.38 -1.45
N ASN A 454 -1.49 18.48 -2.53
CA ASN A 454 -1.02 17.35 -3.30
C ASN A 454 0.18 16.68 -2.60
N LEU A 455 0.10 15.37 -2.34
CA LEU A 455 1.24 14.62 -1.86
C LEU A 455 2.25 14.43 -2.99
N ALA A 456 3.43 14.99 -2.81
CA ALA A 456 4.48 15.04 -3.82
C ALA A 456 5.80 14.47 -3.30
N ILE A 457 6.58 13.85 -4.21
CA ILE A 457 7.90 13.28 -3.93
C ILE A 457 8.90 13.85 -4.92
N LYS A 458 10.06 14.27 -4.44
CA LYS A 458 11.14 14.77 -5.28
C LYS A 458 11.67 13.66 -6.17
N LYS A 459 11.78 13.92 -7.48
CA LYS A 459 12.24 12.97 -8.48
C LYS A 459 13.65 12.44 -8.17
N GLY A 460 13.90 11.15 -8.42
CA GLY A 460 15.25 10.57 -8.40
C GLY A 460 15.50 9.48 -7.35
N TRP A 461 14.46 8.99 -6.64
CA TRP A 461 14.62 7.82 -5.76
C TRP A 461 14.81 6.52 -6.58
N PRO A 462 15.53 5.52 -6.06
CA PRO A 462 15.98 4.36 -6.85
C PRO A 462 14.87 3.49 -7.45
N SER A 463 13.72 3.34 -6.75
CA SER A 463 12.60 2.50 -7.21
C SER A 463 11.55 3.25 -8.00
N MET A 464 11.76 4.54 -8.31
CA MET A 464 10.84 5.32 -9.15
C MET A 464 10.57 4.58 -10.47
N MET A 465 9.32 4.57 -10.92
CA MET A 465 8.98 4.06 -12.25
C MET A 465 9.92 4.64 -13.31
N HIS A 466 10.42 3.79 -14.18
CA HIS A 466 11.27 4.23 -15.28
C HIS A 466 10.44 4.97 -16.33
N THR A 467 9.27 4.41 -16.66
CA THR A 467 8.31 5.00 -17.60
C THR A 467 6.93 4.36 -17.43
N ILE A 468 5.92 4.94 -18.08
CA ILE A 468 4.67 4.25 -18.41
C ILE A 468 4.84 3.62 -19.79
N TRP A 469 4.64 2.29 -19.85
CA TRP A 469 4.80 1.50 -21.06
C TRP A 469 3.95 2.06 -22.19
N ASN A 470 4.56 2.24 -23.36
CA ASN A 470 3.93 2.78 -24.56
C ASN A 470 3.19 4.12 -24.38
N ASN A 471 3.39 4.87 -23.27
CA ASN A 471 2.65 6.10 -23.01
C ASN A 471 3.50 7.16 -22.29
N LYS A 472 4.37 7.80 -23.08
CA LYS A 472 5.26 8.86 -22.61
C LYS A 472 4.51 10.09 -22.07
N GLU A 473 3.41 10.48 -22.73
CA GLU A 473 2.58 11.61 -22.30
C GLU A 473 2.01 11.37 -20.89
N LYS A 474 1.51 10.15 -20.63
CA LYS A 474 1.04 9.77 -19.31
C LYS A 474 2.16 9.78 -18.28
N TYR A 475 3.36 9.33 -18.62
CA TYR A 475 4.52 9.42 -17.73
C TYR A 475 4.83 10.88 -17.37
N GLU A 476 4.90 11.76 -18.37
CA GLU A 476 5.19 13.19 -18.17
C GLU A 476 4.13 13.88 -17.31
N SER A 477 2.86 13.46 -17.42
CA SER A 477 1.74 14.02 -16.64
C SER A 477 1.81 13.80 -15.12
N TYR A 478 2.74 12.96 -14.65
CA TYR A 478 2.96 12.75 -13.21
C TYR A 478 3.87 13.82 -12.58
N PHE A 479 4.48 14.70 -13.36
CA PHE A 479 5.47 15.62 -12.86
C PHE A 479 4.99 17.08 -12.93
N MET A 480 5.31 17.83 -11.88
CA MET A 480 5.04 19.25 -11.74
C MET A 480 6.35 20.06 -11.70
N PRO A 481 6.28 21.41 -11.88
CA PRO A 481 7.43 22.29 -11.68
C PRO A 481 8.15 22.02 -10.36
N GLY A 482 9.47 22.12 -10.35
CA GLY A 482 10.31 21.83 -9.21
C GLY A 482 10.67 20.35 -9.06
N ASP A 483 10.54 19.54 -10.13
CA ASP A 483 10.84 18.10 -10.15
C ASP A 483 10.00 17.28 -9.16
N TRP A 484 8.76 17.70 -8.90
CA TRP A 484 7.83 16.97 -8.07
C TRP A 484 7.09 15.90 -8.87
N TYR A 485 7.20 14.64 -8.44
CA TYR A 485 6.25 13.59 -8.78
C TYR A 485 5.01 13.77 -7.92
N VAL A 486 3.84 13.83 -8.52
CA VAL A 486 2.54 13.97 -7.84
C VAL A 486 1.81 12.64 -7.82
N SER A 487 1.52 12.14 -6.63
CA SER A 487 0.94 10.81 -6.43
C SER A 487 -0.54 10.70 -6.86
N GLY A 488 -1.23 11.83 -6.97
CA GLY A 488 -2.69 11.87 -7.10
C GLY A 488 -3.43 11.66 -5.77
N ASP A 489 -2.69 11.66 -4.65
CA ASP A 489 -3.25 11.62 -3.30
C ASP A 489 -3.24 13.01 -2.68
N SER A 490 -4.31 13.34 -1.95
CA SER A 490 -4.42 14.52 -1.11
C SER A 490 -3.98 14.16 0.31
N ALA A 491 -3.14 15.00 0.91
CA ALA A 491 -2.61 14.79 2.25
C ALA A 491 -2.29 16.12 2.93
N TYR A 492 -1.99 16.08 4.21
CA TYR A 492 -1.30 17.15 4.94
C TYR A 492 -0.13 16.58 5.74
N MET A 493 0.78 17.44 6.16
CA MET A 493 1.90 17.10 7.05
C MET A 493 1.72 17.84 8.37
N ASP A 494 1.99 17.21 9.50
CA ASP A 494 1.98 17.88 10.80
C ASP A 494 3.33 18.53 11.15
N GLU A 495 3.40 19.29 12.25
CA GLU A 495 4.61 19.99 12.69
C GLU A 495 5.78 19.05 13.06
N GLU A 496 5.49 17.77 13.33
CA GLU A 496 6.52 16.77 13.61
C GLU A 496 6.97 16.03 12.34
N GLY A 497 6.42 16.38 11.15
CA GLY A 497 6.77 15.80 9.86
C GLY A 497 6.08 14.47 9.56
N TYR A 498 4.99 14.11 10.27
CA TYR A 498 4.16 12.98 9.91
C TYR A 498 3.16 13.37 8.83
N PHE A 499 3.00 12.49 7.83
CA PHE A 499 2.07 12.67 6.71
C PHE A 499 0.74 11.98 7.00
N TRP A 500 -0.36 12.63 6.60
CA TRP A 500 -1.73 12.20 6.86
C TRP A 500 -2.52 12.16 5.57
N PHE A 501 -2.90 10.94 5.17
CA PHE A 501 -3.70 10.73 3.96
C PHE A 501 -5.13 11.25 4.15
N GLN A 502 -5.64 11.98 3.15
CA GLN A 502 -7.00 12.52 3.18
C GLN A 502 -7.93 11.87 2.14
N GLY A 503 -7.39 11.43 1.03
CA GLY A 503 -8.13 10.80 -0.07
C GLY A 503 -7.36 10.90 -1.38
N ARG A 504 -7.99 10.42 -2.46
CA ARG A 504 -7.52 10.76 -3.81
C ARG A 504 -7.89 12.21 -4.10
N ILE A 505 -7.08 12.91 -4.89
CA ILE A 505 -7.37 14.30 -5.29
C ILE A 505 -8.75 14.39 -5.95
N ASP A 506 -9.09 13.42 -6.80
CA ASP A 506 -10.37 13.32 -7.51
C ASP A 506 -11.57 12.98 -6.59
N ASP A 507 -11.31 12.50 -5.37
CA ASP A 507 -12.32 12.11 -4.38
C ASP A 507 -12.50 13.16 -3.27
N VAL A 508 -11.64 14.19 -3.19
CA VAL A 508 -11.76 15.26 -2.17
C VAL A 508 -13.08 16.00 -2.35
N ILE A 509 -13.85 16.07 -1.28
CA ILE A 509 -15.19 16.67 -1.27
C ILE A 509 -15.09 18.17 -1.01
N MET A 510 -15.66 18.98 -1.91
CA MET A 510 -15.69 20.44 -1.80
C MET A 510 -17.04 20.89 -1.24
N THR A 511 -17.16 20.96 0.08
CA THR A 511 -18.43 21.30 0.74
C THR A 511 -18.40 22.67 1.42
N ALA A 512 -19.24 23.60 0.97
CA ALA A 512 -19.36 24.96 1.53
C ALA A 512 -18.00 25.73 1.61
N GLY A 513 -17.09 25.49 0.64
CA GLY A 513 -15.77 26.12 0.59
C GLY A 513 -14.67 25.39 1.38
N GLU A 514 -15.04 24.35 2.11
CA GLU A 514 -14.09 23.49 2.84
C GLU A 514 -13.72 22.25 2.03
N ARG A 515 -12.46 21.82 2.14
CA ARG A 515 -11.97 20.55 1.58
C ARG A 515 -12.09 19.47 2.64
N VAL A 516 -12.82 18.40 2.35
CA VAL A 516 -13.00 17.27 3.26
C VAL A 516 -12.47 16.00 2.59
N GLY A 517 -11.55 15.33 3.26
CA GLY A 517 -11.05 14.02 2.82
C GLY A 517 -12.07 12.92 3.10
N PRO A 518 -12.52 12.14 2.09
CA PRO A 518 -13.46 11.05 2.35
C PRO A 518 -12.92 10.02 3.34
N PHE A 519 -11.63 9.75 3.33
CA PHE A 519 -11.01 8.80 4.25
C PHE A 519 -11.08 9.24 5.73
N GLU A 520 -10.96 10.53 6.01
CA GLU A 520 -11.08 11.05 7.37
C GLU A 520 -12.48 10.81 7.94
N VAL A 521 -13.51 11.02 7.10
CA VAL A 521 -14.91 10.76 7.48
C VAL A 521 -15.17 9.27 7.64
N GLU A 522 -14.70 8.43 6.71
CA GLU A 522 -14.79 6.96 6.77
C GLU A 522 -14.13 6.41 8.03
N SER A 523 -12.93 6.88 8.34
CA SER A 523 -12.21 6.47 9.57
C SER A 523 -13.01 6.79 10.82
N LYS A 524 -13.65 7.97 10.86
CA LYS A 524 -14.48 8.35 11.99
C LYS A 524 -15.78 7.54 12.06
N LEU A 525 -16.38 7.25 10.93
CA LEU A 525 -17.58 6.40 10.86
C LEU A 525 -17.31 4.99 11.40
N VAL A 526 -16.21 4.37 11.04
CA VAL A 526 -15.84 3.00 11.47
C VAL A 526 -15.54 2.91 12.98
N GLU A 527 -15.21 4.02 13.64
CA GLU A 527 -15.10 4.07 15.11
C GLU A 527 -16.46 3.94 15.83
N HIS A 528 -17.57 4.16 15.12
CA HIS A 528 -18.91 4.02 15.70
C HIS A 528 -19.26 2.53 15.91
N PRO A 529 -19.81 2.13 17.10
CA PRO A 529 -20.07 0.73 17.42
C PRO A 529 -20.93 -0.03 16.41
N ALA A 530 -21.88 0.64 15.76
CA ALA A 530 -22.79 0.04 14.78
C ALA A 530 -22.18 -0.11 13.38
N VAL A 531 -21.06 0.54 13.07
CA VAL A 531 -20.50 0.61 11.71
C VAL A 531 -19.45 -0.45 11.50
N ALA A 532 -19.66 -1.36 10.55
CA ALA A 532 -18.67 -2.33 10.10
C ALA A 532 -17.76 -1.73 9.02
N GLU A 533 -18.37 -1.08 8.02
CA GLU A 533 -17.66 -0.47 6.89
C GLU A 533 -18.36 0.82 6.46
N ALA A 534 -17.60 1.76 5.92
CA ALA A 534 -18.11 3.01 5.39
C ALA A 534 -17.41 3.41 4.10
N GLY A 535 -18.17 3.87 3.12
CA GLY A 535 -17.68 4.52 1.90
C GLY A 535 -18.29 5.89 1.77
N VAL A 536 -17.48 6.92 1.54
CA VAL A 536 -17.90 8.31 1.53
C VAL A 536 -17.61 8.95 0.17
N ILE A 537 -18.60 9.69 -0.35
CA ILE A 537 -18.50 10.43 -1.61
C ILE A 537 -18.99 11.86 -1.47
N GLY A 538 -18.53 12.74 -2.36
CA GLY A 538 -19.16 14.04 -2.63
C GLY A 538 -20.34 13.86 -3.57
N LYS A 539 -21.53 14.31 -3.15
CA LYS A 539 -22.72 14.39 -3.96
C LYS A 539 -22.98 15.86 -4.32
N PRO A 540 -23.16 16.21 -5.59
CA PRO A 540 -23.42 17.59 -6.01
C PRO A 540 -24.61 18.22 -5.26
N ASP A 541 -24.44 19.45 -4.80
CA ASP A 541 -25.44 20.24 -4.10
C ASP A 541 -25.47 21.69 -4.61
N PRO A 542 -26.64 22.24 -4.99
CA PRO A 542 -26.71 23.54 -5.62
C PRO A 542 -26.30 24.73 -4.72
N VAL A 543 -26.27 24.54 -3.41
CA VAL A 543 -25.94 25.59 -2.44
C VAL A 543 -24.52 25.46 -1.91
N ARG A 544 -24.03 24.24 -1.78
CA ARG A 544 -22.75 23.93 -1.09
C ARG A 544 -21.63 23.48 -2.01
N GLY A 545 -21.91 23.33 -3.32
CA GLY A 545 -21.06 22.66 -4.28
C GLY A 545 -21.24 21.14 -4.17
N GLU A 546 -20.83 20.57 -3.06
CA GLU A 546 -21.07 19.16 -2.72
C GLU A 546 -21.54 19.01 -1.28
N ILE A 547 -22.28 17.92 -1.01
CA ILE A 547 -22.54 17.42 0.33
C ILE A 547 -21.85 16.08 0.52
N ILE A 548 -21.54 15.76 1.78
CA ILE A 548 -20.99 14.47 2.15
C ILE A 548 -22.11 13.44 2.24
N LYS A 549 -22.04 12.39 1.41
CA LYS A 549 -22.90 11.22 1.49
C LYS A 549 -22.08 10.01 1.93
N ALA A 550 -22.57 9.29 2.96
CA ALA A 550 -21.96 8.07 3.46
C ALA A 550 -22.83 6.86 3.12
N PHE A 551 -22.19 5.81 2.60
CA PHE A 551 -22.75 4.46 2.47
C PHE A 551 -22.15 3.61 3.58
N ILE A 552 -23.00 2.93 4.35
CA ILE A 552 -22.57 2.23 5.58
C ILE A 552 -23.09 0.80 5.56
N ALA A 553 -22.19 -0.16 5.82
CA ALA A 553 -22.57 -1.50 6.21
C ALA A 553 -22.56 -1.61 7.74
N LEU A 554 -23.65 -2.12 8.31
CA LEU A 554 -23.82 -2.27 9.75
C LEU A 554 -23.14 -3.56 10.26
N ARG A 555 -22.74 -3.54 11.51
CA ARG A 555 -22.33 -4.76 12.22
C ARG A 555 -23.55 -5.62 12.57
N ASP A 556 -23.32 -6.92 12.72
CA ASP A 556 -24.33 -7.85 13.19
C ASP A 556 -24.99 -7.37 14.50
N GLY A 557 -26.31 -7.46 14.56
CA GLY A 557 -27.09 -7.04 15.72
C GLY A 557 -27.56 -5.58 15.70
N TYR A 558 -27.23 -4.80 14.66
CA TYR A 558 -27.75 -3.46 14.45
C TYR A 558 -28.71 -3.45 13.26
N GLU A 559 -29.81 -2.71 13.41
CA GLU A 559 -30.81 -2.52 12.36
C GLU A 559 -30.84 -1.04 11.91
N SER A 560 -31.17 -0.83 10.64
CA SER A 560 -31.30 0.53 10.08
C SER A 560 -32.49 1.26 10.70
N SER A 561 -32.26 2.48 11.18
CA SER A 561 -33.33 3.39 11.64
C SER A 561 -32.91 4.85 11.50
N ASP A 562 -33.91 5.77 11.52
CA ASP A 562 -33.64 7.20 11.47
C ASP A 562 -32.88 7.67 12.73
N GLU A 563 -33.13 7.06 13.87
CA GLU A 563 -32.43 7.33 15.12
C GLU A 563 -30.95 6.96 15.02
N LEU A 564 -30.65 5.81 14.40
CA LEU A 564 -29.26 5.38 14.19
C LEU A 564 -28.54 6.30 13.19
N ILE A 565 -29.23 6.76 12.12
CA ILE A 565 -28.69 7.75 11.18
C ILE A 565 -28.26 9.02 11.91
N GLU A 566 -29.15 9.54 12.79
CA GLU A 566 -28.84 10.77 13.53
C GLU A 566 -27.73 10.55 14.58
N ASP A 567 -27.71 9.42 15.26
CA ASP A 567 -26.64 9.06 16.21
C ASP A 567 -25.28 9.02 15.52
N ILE A 568 -25.15 8.31 14.40
CA ILE A 568 -23.93 8.26 13.58
C ILE A 568 -23.53 9.66 13.10
N ARG A 569 -24.49 10.47 12.62
CA ARG A 569 -24.22 11.85 12.19
C ARG A 569 -23.67 12.70 13.31
N GLN A 570 -24.28 12.64 14.50
CA GLN A 570 -23.83 13.37 15.68
C GLN A 570 -22.47 12.88 16.18
N PHE A 571 -22.22 11.57 16.09
CA PHE A 571 -20.91 11.00 16.43
C PHE A 571 -19.80 11.59 15.56
N VAL A 572 -19.99 11.65 14.24
CA VAL A 572 -19.01 12.27 13.32
C VAL A 572 -18.89 13.77 13.59
N LYS A 573 -20.01 14.47 13.76
CA LYS A 573 -20.03 15.92 14.04
C LYS A 573 -19.25 16.29 15.30
N LYS A 574 -19.38 15.49 16.36
CA LYS A 574 -18.66 15.69 17.64
C LYS A 574 -17.19 15.30 17.54
N GLY A 575 -16.89 14.28 16.76
CA GLY A 575 -15.54 13.69 16.69
C GLY A 575 -14.63 14.29 15.63
N LEU A 576 -15.18 14.92 14.58
CA LEU A 576 -14.42 15.65 13.55
C LEU A 576 -14.79 17.12 13.53
N ALA A 577 -15.79 17.46 12.72
CA ALA A 577 -16.28 18.83 12.58
C ALA A 577 -17.71 18.84 12.02
N ALA A 578 -18.41 19.96 12.21
CA ALA A 578 -19.79 20.08 11.74
C ALA A 578 -19.91 20.01 10.20
N HIS A 579 -18.90 20.50 9.47
CA HIS A 579 -18.88 20.47 8.01
C HIS A 579 -18.51 19.08 7.47
N ALA A 580 -17.77 18.26 8.23
CA ALA A 580 -17.38 16.89 7.89
C ALA A 580 -18.46 15.84 8.19
N ALA A 581 -19.53 16.20 8.90
CA ALA A 581 -20.60 15.26 9.21
C ALA A 581 -21.43 14.93 7.95
N PRO A 582 -21.70 13.65 7.64
CA PRO A 582 -22.50 13.24 6.51
C PRO A 582 -23.91 13.86 6.57
N ARG A 583 -24.36 14.48 5.47
CA ARG A 583 -25.73 14.97 5.35
C ARG A 583 -26.70 13.91 4.92
N GLU A 584 -26.22 12.97 4.13
CA GLU A 584 -26.95 11.77 3.75
C GLU A 584 -26.21 10.53 4.21
N ILE A 585 -26.94 9.60 4.78
CA ILE A 585 -26.44 8.27 5.18
C ILE A 585 -27.38 7.24 4.56
N GLU A 586 -26.81 6.26 3.89
CA GLU A 586 -27.53 5.15 3.28
C GLU A 586 -26.92 3.83 3.75
N PHE A 587 -27.75 2.96 4.31
CA PHE A 587 -27.32 1.63 4.70
C PHE A 587 -27.33 0.67 3.52
N LYS A 588 -26.31 -0.15 3.41
CA LYS A 588 -26.13 -1.20 2.39
C LYS A 588 -25.73 -2.50 3.06
N ASP A 589 -26.18 -3.63 2.54
CA ASP A 589 -25.75 -4.94 3.01
C ASP A 589 -24.25 -5.15 2.74
N LYS A 590 -23.77 -4.72 1.58
CA LYS A 590 -22.35 -4.75 1.17
C LYS A 590 -21.97 -3.48 0.42
N LEU A 591 -20.73 -3.05 0.61
CA LEU A 591 -20.15 -1.98 -0.20
C LEU A 591 -19.37 -2.57 -1.39
N PRO A 592 -19.32 -1.89 -2.55
CA PRO A 592 -18.54 -2.35 -3.69
C PRO A 592 -17.06 -2.27 -3.35
N LYS A 593 -16.36 -3.40 -3.49
CA LYS A 593 -14.93 -3.53 -3.18
C LYS A 593 -14.18 -4.14 -4.33
N THR A 594 -12.90 -3.83 -4.39
CA THR A 594 -11.98 -4.63 -5.20
C THR A 594 -11.79 -5.99 -4.55
N ARG A 595 -11.30 -6.97 -5.30
CA ARG A 595 -10.93 -8.30 -4.77
C ARG A 595 -9.84 -8.26 -3.69
N SER A 596 -9.12 -7.15 -3.58
CA SER A 596 -8.21 -6.86 -2.45
C SER A 596 -8.91 -6.24 -1.25
N GLY A 597 -10.23 -5.98 -1.34
CA GLY A 597 -11.08 -5.44 -0.28
C GLY A 597 -11.16 -3.91 -0.22
N LYS A 598 -10.52 -3.19 -1.14
CA LYS A 598 -10.58 -1.72 -1.19
C LYS A 598 -11.95 -1.25 -1.66
N ILE A 599 -12.58 -0.33 -0.91
CA ILE A 599 -13.87 0.28 -1.29
C ILE A 599 -13.72 1.07 -2.59
N MET A 600 -14.62 0.79 -3.53
CA MET A 600 -14.64 1.42 -4.85
C MET A 600 -15.56 2.64 -4.85
N ARG A 601 -15.07 3.79 -4.32
CA ARG A 601 -15.83 5.05 -4.26
C ARG A 601 -16.35 5.47 -5.63
N ARG A 602 -15.59 5.22 -6.68
CA ARG A 602 -16.03 5.45 -8.06
C ARG A 602 -17.34 4.74 -8.40
N VAL A 603 -17.51 3.51 -7.93
CA VAL A 603 -18.74 2.73 -8.15
C VAL A 603 -19.88 3.29 -7.30
N LEU A 604 -19.63 3.64 -6.03
CA LEU A 604 -20.61 4.32 -5.18
C LEU A 604 -21.07 5.64 -5.79
N LYS A 605 -20.15 6.45 -6.32
CA LYS A 605 -20.47 7.71 -7.00
C LYS A 605 -21.24 7.48 -8.30
N ALA A 606 -20.88 6.45 -9.07
CA ALA A 606 -21.61 6.08 -10.28
C ALA A 606 -23.05 5.64 -9.98
N TRP A 607 -23.25 4.82 -8.95
CA TRP A 607 -24.61 4.42 -8.52
C TRP A 607 -25.46 5.60 -8.06
N GLU A 608 -24.86 6.54 -7.31
CA GLU A 608 -25.56 7.70 -6.78
C GLU A 608 -25.95 8.72 -7.86
N LEU A 609 -25.13 8.84 -8.90
CA LEU A 609 -25.27 9.89 -9.92
C LEU A 609 -25.73 9.34 -11.28
N ASP A 610 -26.16 8.07 -11.35
CA ASP A 610 -26.53 7.37 -12.59
C ASP A 610 -25.46 7.49 -13.69
N LEU A 611 -24.18 7.35 -13.31
CA LEU A 611 -23.04 7.41 -14.21
C LEU A 611 -22.55 6.00 -14.59
N PRO A 612 -21.85 5.84 -15.71
CA PRO A 612 -21.20 4.58 -16.05
C PRO A 612 -20.19 4.18 -14.96
N THR A 613 -20.25 2.92 -14.51
CA THR A 613 -19.37 2.41 -13.44
C THR A 613 -17.91 2.23 -13.90
N GLY A 614 -17.65 2.25 -15.22
CA GLY A 614 -16.31 2.00 -15.77
C GLY A 614 -15.84 0.56 -15.61
N ASP A 615 -14.53 0.34 -15.60
CA ASP A 615 -13.93 -1.00 -15.49
C ASP A 615 -14.20 -1.62 -14.11
N LEU A 616 -14.92 -2.75 -14.07
CA LEU A 616 -15.24 -3.53 -12.88
C LEU A 616 -14.37 -4.79 -12.74
N SER A 617 -13.35 -4.99 -13.57
CA SER A 617 -12.53 -6.21 -13.61
C SER A 617 -11.83 -6.54 -12.29
N THR A 618 -11.67 -5.57 -11.41
CA THR A 618 -11.08 -5.74 -10.08
C THR A 618 -12.12 -5.84 -8.95
N MET A 619 -13.41 -5.71 -9.27
CA MET A 619 -14.48 -5.76 -8.27
C MET A 619 -14.67 -7.21 -7.77
N GLU A 620 -14.97 -7.35 -6.49
CA GLU A 620 -15.41 -8.61 -5.87
C GLU A 620 -16.85 -8.92 -6.30
N ASP A 621 -17.15 -10.18 -6.60
CA ASP A 621 -18.48 -10.64 -7.04
C ASP A 621 -19.52 -10.59 -5.91
#